data_b452bb4be64b72b12c8c76452686cbe5
#
_entry.id   b452bb4be64b72b12c8c76452686cbe5
#
_cell.length_a   1.000
_cell.length_b   1.000
_cell.length_c   1.000
_cell.angle_alpha   90.00
_cell.angle_beta   90.00
_cell.angle_gamma   90.00
#
_symmetry.space_group_name_H-M   'P 1'
#
loop_
_entity.id
_entity.type
_entity.pdbx_description
1 polymer ?
#
loop_
_entity_poly.entity_id
_entity_poly.type
_entity_poly.pdbx_seq_one_letter_code
_entity_poly.pdbx_strand_id
1 'polypeptide(L)'
;MTGKPAIDVISFGCRLNTFEAEIMKREAAAAGLGAADAVPAVIINTCAVTGEAVRQARQAVRRARRDNPSARIIVTGCAAQTEGETFARMDEVDAVIGNDDKLKADSYRSLPDFGVSAEEKVRINDIMSVRETAGHMVDAIEGRARAIVQVQNGCDHRCTFCIIPFGRGNSRSVPMGAAVAQVRRLVDAGYREVVLSGVDMTSWGADLPGAPRLGTLVQAILRHVPDLPRLRLSSIDSIEADPALLDAIGTEMRLMPHLHLSLQAGDNMILKRMKRRHSREDAIAFCVDMRSRRPDIVYGADIIAGFPTETDAMFENSLRLVEECGLTHLHVFPFSPRKGTPAARMPQMPKAVGKERAALLRARGEAAHAAHLARLVGTRQRILVEREGLGRAEDFTLADITVGAPGEIVEAEIIGQTGERLVTRPLMAAAA
;
A
#
# COMPACT_ATOMS: atom_id res chain seq x y z
N MET A 1 -33.64 -6.97 7.89
CA MET A 1 -33.33 -5.76 7.10
C MET A 1 -32.06 -5.18 7.68
N THR A 2 -30.90 -5.47 7.10
CA THR A 2 -29.64 -4.84 7.49
C THR A 2 -29.67 -3.42 6.91
N GLY A 3 -29.96 -2.43 7.75
CA GLY A 3 -29.93 -1.02 7.37
C GLY A 3 -28.56 -0.66 6.81
N LYS A 4 -28.51 0.18 5.75
CA LYS A 4 -27.23 0.72 5.25
C LYS A 4 -26.50 1.41 6.39
N PRO A 5 -25.15 1.28 6.48
CA PRO A 5 -24.40 1.98 7.51
C PRO A 5 -24.62 3.50 7.38
N ALA A 6 -24.75 4.18 8.51
CA ALA A 6 -24.95 5.62 8.55
C ALA A 6 -23.73 6.39 7.99
N ILE A 7 -22.53 5.79 8.08
CA ILE A 7 -21.30 6.25 7.42
C ILE A 7 -20.75 5.08 6.61
N ASP A 8 -20.58 5.28 5.30
CA ASP A 8 -19.91 4.34 4.41
C ASP A 8 -18.62 4.96 3.86
N VAL A 9 -17.52 4.18 3.82
CA VAL A 9 -16.23 4.63 3.27
C VAL A 9 -15.79 3.72 2.14
N ILE A 10 -15.82 4.26 0.93
CA ILE A 10 -15.35 3.59 -0.29
C ILE A 10 -13.90 4.03 -0.54
N SER A 11 -12.95 3.10 -0.37
CA SER A 11 -11.52 3.40 -0.48
C SER A 11 -10.91 2.81 -1.74
N PHE A 12 -10.12 3.60 -2.46
CA PHE A 12 -9.37 3.23 -3.66
C PHE A 12 -7.88 3.28 -3.41
N GLY A 13 -7.13 2.44 -4.11
CA GLY A 13 -5.68 2.52 -4.21
C GLY A 13 -4.92 1.68 -3.20
N CYS A 14 -4.04 2.31 -2.40
CA CYS A 14 -3.03 1.62 -1.62
C CYS A 14 -3.51 1.18 -0.21
N ARG A 15 -2.64 0.41 0.47
CA ARG A 15 -2.87 -0.05 1.86
C ARG A 15 -3.06 1.10 2.84
N LEU A 16 -2.37 2.25 2.61
CA LEU A 16 -2.53 3.45 3.44
C LEU A 16 -3.96 4.00 3.34
N ASN A 17 -4.53 4.07 2.14
CA ASN A 17 -5.91 4.50 1.98
C ASN A 17 -6.89 3.59 2.73
N THR A 18 -6.60 2.29 2.79
CA THR A 18 -7.41 1.34 3.57
C THR A 18 -7.29 1.59 5.07
N PHE A 19 -6.07 1.82 5.58
CA PHE A 19 -5.84 2.17 6.98
C PHE A 19 -6.52 3.50 7.35
N GLU A 20 -6.35 4.51 6.50
CA GLU A 20 -6.97 5.82 6.68
C GLU A 20 -8.51 5.77 6.66
N ALA A 21 -9.11 4.79 5.96
CA ALA A 21 -10.56 4.62 5.93
C ALA A 21 -11.16 4.35 7.32
N GLU A 22 -10.48 3.58 8.17
CA GLU A 22 -10.94 3.32 9.53
C GLU A 22 -10.85 4.58 10.41
N ILE A 23 -9.77 5.36 10.23
CA ILE A 23 -9.63 6.64 10.93
C ILE A 23 -10.75 7.59 10.49
N MET A 24 -11.01 7.68 9.19
CA MET A 24 -12.07 8.54 8.65
C MET A 24 -13.45 8.18 9.20
N LYS A 25 -13.78 6.89 9.31
CA LYS A 25 -15.03 6.43 9.94
C LYS A 25 -15.13 6.94 11.37
N ARG A 26 -14.08 6.75 12.16
CA ARG A 26 -14.03 7.19 13.56
C ARG A 26 -14.16 8.70 13.68
N GLU A 27 -13.38 9.47 12.92
CA GLU A 27 -13.39 10.93 12.98
C GLU A 27 -14.72 11.53 12.48
N ALA A 28 -15.31 10.94 11.44
CA ALA A 28 -16.61 11.32 10.93
C ALA A 28 -17.72 11.04 11.98
N ALA A 29 -17.66 9.89 12.65
CA ALA A 29 -18.60 9.58 13.74
C ALA A 29 -18.43 10.53 14.95
N ALA A 30 -17.18 10.84 15.34
CA ALA A 30 -16.87 11.80 16.38
C ALA A 30 -17.32 13.23 16.04
N ALA A 31 -17.48 13.55 14.76
CA ALA A 31 -18.05 14.80 14.26
C ALA A 31 -19.58 14.81 14.25
N GLY A 32 -20.24 13.70 14.61
CA GLY A 32 -21.70 13.57 14.62
C GLY A 32 -22.32 13.05 13.32
N LEU A 33 -21.52 12.76 12.29
CA LEU A 33 -22.01 12.08 11.10
C LEU A 33 -22.48 10.67 11.49
N GLY A 34 -23.63 10.24 10.96
CA GLY A 34 -24.16 8.92 11.26
C GLY A 34 -24.92 8.80 12.59
N ALA A 35 -25.16 9.90 13.32
CA ALA A 35 -26.12 9.92 14.43
C ALA A 35 -27.53 9.53 13.94
N ALA A 36 -28.40 9.10 14.85
CA ALA A 36 -29.72 8.56 14.51
C ALA A 36 -30.57 9.51 13.63
N ASP A 37 -30.43 10.81 13.84
CA ASP A 37 -31.16 11.84 13.09
C ASP A 37 -30.30 12.57 12.03
N ALA A 38 -29.04 12.11 11.82
CA ALA A 38 -28.15 12.71 10.85
C ALA A 38 -28.36 12.15 9.43
N VAL A 39 -28.10 13.00 8.44
CA VAL A 39 -28.08 12.58 7.04
C VAL A 39 -26.97 11.54 6.85
N PRO A 40 -27.24 10.38 6.22
CA PRO A 40 -26.21 9.40 5.91
C PRO A 40 -25.06 10.00 5.10
N ALA A 41 -23.84 9.53 5.33
CA ALA A 41 -22.67 10.02 4.63
C ALA A 41 -21.97 8.90 3.87
N VAL A 42 -21.51 9.18 2.64
CA VAL A 42 -20.62 8.30 1.87
C VAL A 42 -19.32 9.06 1.61
N ILE A 43 -18.24 8.56 2.16
CA ILE A 43 -16.90 9.13 2.01
C ILE A 43 -16.14 8.34 0.96
N ILE A 44 -15.64 8.99 -0.09
CA ILE A 44 -14.89 8.37 -1.17
C ILE A 44 -13.43 8.79 -1.07
N ASN A 45 -12.59 7.85 -0.58
CA ASN A 45 -11.15 8.04 -0.42
C ASN A 45 -10.43 7.65 -1.71
N THR A 46 -9.94 8.65 -2.44
CA THR A 46 -9.48 8.53 -3.82
C THR A 46 -7.97 8.27 -3.94
N CYS A 47 -7.58 7.67 -5.08
CA CYS A 47 -6.18 7.45 -5.47
C CYS A 47 -5.83 8.28 -6.71
N ALA A 48 -4.62 8.90 -6.70
CA ALA A 48 -4.11 9.71 -7.82
C ALA A 48 -3.06 9.01 -8.68
N VAL A 49 -2.63 7.79 -8.32
CA VAL A 49 -1.46 7.14 -8.95
C VAL A 49 -1.67 6.90 -10.45
N THR A 50 -2.87 6.47 -10.85
CA THR A 50 -3.19 6.24 -12.26
C THR A 50 -4.45 6.99 -12.68
N GLY A 51 -4.54 7.36 -13.96
CA GLY A 51 -5.77 7.94 -14.52
C GLY A 51 -6.97 7.00 -14.43
N GLU A 52 -6.73 5.69 -14.46
CA GLU A 52 -7.77 4.67 -14.28
C GLU A 52 -8.34 4.70 -12.86
N ALA A 53 -7.49 4.84 -11.83
CA ALA A 53 -7.97 4.97 -10.45
C ALA A 53 -8.85 6.21 -10.24
N VAL A 54 -8.47 7.34 -10.85
CA VAL A 54 -9.30 8.57 -10.82
C VAL A 54 -10.63 8.36 -11.55
N ARG A 55 -10.61 7.67 -12.71
CA ARG A 55 -11.84 7.34 -13.46
C ARG A 55 -12.78 6.46 -12.62
N GLN A 56 -12.25 5.44 -11.97
CA GLN A 56 -13.01 4.55 -11.08
C GLN A 56 -13.60 5.31 -9.88
N ALA A 57 -12.83 6.22 -9.27
CA ALA A 57 -13.32 7.07 -8.20
C ALA A 57 -14.52 7.93 -8.64
N ARG A 58 -14.45 8.56 -9.83
CA ARG A 58 -15.56 9.34 -10.39
C ARG A 58 -16.80 8.48 -10.66
N GLN A 59 -16.62 7.25 -11.13
CA GLN A 59 -17.74 6.31 -11.32
C GLN A 59 -18.37 5.91 -9.98
N ALA A 60 -17.54 5.70 -8.94
CA ALA A 60 -18.04 5.41 -7.59
C ALA A 60 -18.85 6.57 -7.01
N VAL A 61 -18.41 7.83 -7.21
CA VAL A 61 -19.17 9.03 -6.84
C VAL A 61 -20.58 9.00 -7.44
N ARG A 62 -20.67 8.79 -8.77
CA ARG A 62 -21.98 8.73 -9.46
C ARG A 62 -22.85 7.56 -8.95
N ARG A 63 -22.22 6.42 -8.69
CA ARG A 63 -22.93 5.26 -8.12
C ARG A 63 -23.42 5.58 -6.72
N ALA A 64 -22.57 6.14 -5.86
CA ALA A 64 -22.92 6.48 -4.48
C ALA A 64 -24.12 7.42 -4.42
N ARG A 65 -24.18 8.46 -5.25
CA ARG A 65 -25.33 9.39 -5.34
C ARG A 65 -26.58 8.67 -5.80
N ARG A 66 -26.51 7.85 -6.86
CA ARG A 66 -27.67 7.09 -7.36
C ARG A 66 -28.23 6.13 -6.32
N ASP A 67 -27.33 5.40 -5.64
CA ASP A 67 -27.71 4.38 -4.67
C ASP A 67 -28.13 4.98 -3.30
N ASN A 68 -27.77 6.25 -3.04
CA ASN A 68 -28.07 7.00 -1.81
C ASN A 68 -28.41 8.48 -2.15
N PRO A 69 -29.60 8.77 -2.69
CA PRO A 69 -29.94 10.12 -3.19
C PRO A 69 -29.88 11.22 -2.12
N SER A 70 -30.21 10.90 -0.87
CA SER A 70 -30.20 11.84 0.25
C SER A 70 -28.90 11.88 1.06
N ALA A 71 -27.93 10.96 0.79
CA ALA A 71 -26.69 10.94 1.54
C ALA A 71 -25.78 12.11 1.18
N ARG A 72 -24.94 12.52 2.13
CA ARG A 72 -23.86 13.47 1.89
C ARG A 72 -22.68 12.74 1.24
N ILE A 73 -22.31 13.14 0.02
CA ILE A 73 -21.18 12.55 -0.73
C ILE A 73 -19.93 13.42 -0.52
N ILE A 74 -18.98 12.88 0.22
CA ILE A 74 -17.71 13.53 0.56
C ILE A 74 -16.58 12.87 -0.22
N VAL A 75 -15.80 13.64 -0.97
CA VAL A 75 -14.65 13.13 -1.73
C VAL A 75 -13.36 13.60 -1.08
N THR A 76 -12.43 12.69 -0.88
CA THR A 76 -11.12 12.98 -0.28
C THR A 76 -10.01 12.07 -0.85
N GLY A 77 -8.81 12.16 -0.31
CA GLY A 77 -7.67 11.34 -0.72
C GLY A 77 -6.77 12.02 -1.77
N CYS A 78 -5.83 11.25 -2.31
CA CYS A 78 -4.78 11.80 -3.17
C CYS A 78 -5.31 12.48 -4.44
N ALA A 79 -6.35 11.93 -5.10
CA ALA A 79 -6.91 12.57 -6.29
C ALA A 79 -7.73 13.81 -5.94
N ALA A 80 -8.45 13.82 -4.83
CA ALA A 80 -9.13 15.01 -4.33
C ALA A 80 -8.12 16.14 -4.04
N GLN A 81 -6.98 15.82 -3.43
CA GLN A 81 -5.91 16.79 -3.16
C GLN A 81 -5.32 17.40 -4.43
N THR A 82 -5.13 16.60 -5.49
CA THR A 82 -4.45 17.05 -6.73
C THR A 82 -5.41 17.59 -7.80
N GLU A 83 -6.67 17.20 -7.77
CA GLU A 83 -7.69 17.51 -8.78
C GLU A 83 -9.03 17.91 -8.11
N GLY A 84 -8.99 18.59 -6.97
CA GLY A 84 -10.17 18.90 -6.11
C GLY A 84 -11.30 19.60 -6.85
N GLU A 85 -10.98 20.62 -7.68
CA GLU A 85 -11.95 21.31 -8.50
C GLU A 85 -12.70 20.38 -9.47
N THR A 86 -12.03 19.36 -9.98
CA THR A 86 -12.64 18.39 -10.90
C THR A 86 -13.75 17.59 -10.21
N PHE A 87 -13.55 17.25 -8.94
CA PHE A 87 -14.57 16.58 -8.13
C PHE A 87 -15.66 17.56 -7.66
N ALA A 88 -15.29 18.78 -7.27
CA ALA A 88 -16.25 19.79 -6.82
C ALA A 88 -17.27 20.19 -7.90
N ARG A 89 -16.88 20.15 -9.17
CA ARG A 89 -17.78 20.41 -10.32
C ARG A 89 -18.74 19.26 -10.64
N MET A 90 -18.64 18.14 -9.94
CA MET A 90 -19.61 17.06 -10.10
C MET A 90 -20.85 17.37 -9.26
N ASP A 91 -22.04 17.31 -9.86
CA ASP A 91 -23.32 17.59 -9.19
C ASP A 91 -23.58 16.60 -8.03
N GLU A 92 -22.99 15.38 -8.15
CA GLU A 92 -23.14 14.33 -7.16
C GLU A 92 -22.31 14.57 -5.88
N VAL A 93 -21.36 15.52 -5.88
CA VAL A 93 -20.44 15.78 -4.76
C VAL A 93 -20.93 16.94 -3.91
N ASP A 94 -21.00 16.74 -2.61
CA ASP A 94 -21.41 17.78 -1.65
C ASP A 94 -20.21 18.48 -0.98
N ALA A 95 -19.08 17.74 -0.81
CA ALA A 95 -17.86 18.31 -0.24
C ALA A 95 -16.61 17.61 -0.75
N VAL A 96 -15.50 18.35 -0.84
CA VAL A 96 -14.16 17.85 -1.15
C VAL A 96 -13.22 18.25 -0.01
N ILE A 97 -12.63 17.26 0.68
CA ILE A 97 -11.75 17.46 1.82
C ILE A 97 -10.30 17.10 1.42
N GLY A 98 -9.33 17.89 1.87
CA GLY A 98 -7.91 17.65 1.67
C GLY A 98 -7.44 16.33 2.27
N ASN A 99 -6.29 15.86 1.78
CA ASN A 99 -5.79 14.54 2.14
C ASN A 99 -5.24 14.44 3.57
N ASP A 100 -4.80 15.55 4.17
CA ASP A 100 -4.43 15.64 5.59
C ASP A 100 -5.67 15.86 6.48
N ASP A 101 -6.56 16.72 6.03
CA ASP A 101 -7.74 17.12 6.80
C ASP A 101 -8.77 16.00 6.96
N LYS A 102 -8.78 14.99 6.08
CA LYS A 102 -9.67 13.83 6.17
C LYS A 102 -9.51 13.02 7.47
N LEU A 103 -8.37 13.19 8.16
CA LEU A 103 -8.04 12.49 9.40
C LEU A 103 -8.38 13.31 10.67
N LYS A 104 -9.13 14.41 10.51
CA LYS A 104 -9.50 15.33 11.59
C LYS A 104 -11.02 15.45 11.71
N ALA A 105 -11.56 15.27 12.92
CA ALA A 105 -13.01 15.39 13.16
C ALA A 105 -13.57 16.78 12.79
N ASP A 106 -12.79 17.83 13.00
CA ASP A 106 -13.23 19.22 12.70
C ASP A 106 -13.52 19.43 11.21
N SER A 107 -12.85 18.71 10.32
CA SER A 107 -13.11 18.78 8.89
C SER A 107 -14.50 18.24 8.52
N TYR A 108 -15.03 17.32 9.30
CA TYR A 108 -16.38 16.77 9.12
C TYR A 108 -17.45 17.59 9.82
N ARG A 109 -17.11 18.31 10.92
CA ARG A 109 -18.03 19.25 11.60
C ARG A 109 -18.31 20.50 10.77
N SER A 110 -17.29 20.96 10.04
CA SER A 110 -17.34 22.19 9.24
C SER A 110 -17.74 21.96 7.78
N LEU A 111 -18.43 20.86 7.46
CA LEU A 111 -18.88 20.59 6.10
C LEU A 111 -19.84 21.70 5.62
N PRO A 112 -19.73 22.13 4.32
CA PRO A 112 -20.63 23.11 3.75
C PRO A 112 -22.07 22.57 3.68
N ASP A 113 -23.04 23.47 3.63
CA ASP A 113 -24.44 23.11 3.39
C ASP A 113 -24.64 22.50 2.00
N PHE A 114 -25.80 21.85 1.80
CA PHE A 114 -26.15 21.33 0.48
C PHE A 114 -26.42 22.48 -0.53
N GLY A 115 -26.07 22.25 -1.78
CA GLY A 115 -26.39 23.17 -2.87
C GLY A 115 -25.48 24.39 -2.98
N VAL A 116 -24.35 24.42 -2.26
CA VAL A 116 -23.33 25.48 -2.36
C VAL A 116 -22.55 25.43 -3.67
N SER A 117 -21.84 26.50 -4.00
CA SER A 117 -21.00 26.59 -5.21
C SER A 117 -19.84 25.58 -5.21
N ALA A 118 -19.26 25.32 -6.39
CA ALA A 118 -18.14 24.39 -6.50
C ALA A 118 -16.92 24.85 -5.67
N GLU A 119 -16.71 26.16 -5.55
CA GLU A 119 -15.63 26.75 -4.76
C GLU A 119 -15.84 26.53 -3.26
N GLU A 120 -17.07 26.68 -2.78
CA GLU A 120 -17.45 26.46 -1.38
C GLU A 120 -17.39 24.98 -0.97
N LYS A 121 -17.54 24.06 -1.92
CA LYS A 121 -17.38 22.62 -1.68
C LYS A 121 -15.93 22.23 -1.36
N VAL A 122 -14.93 23.03 -1.78
CA VAL A 122 -13.50 22.65 -1.70
C VAL A 122 -12.92 23.12 -0.37
N ARG A 123 -12.43 22.15 0.42
CA ARG A 123 -11.72 22.33 1.68
C ARG A 123 -10.38 21.60 1.61
N ILE A 124 -9.41 22.19 0.91
CA ILE A 124 -8.12 21.59 0.63
C ILE A 124 -7.03 22.57 1.07
N ASN A 125 -6.24 22.17 2.05
CA ASN A 125 -5.07 22.91 2.50
C ASN A 125 -3.86 22.62 1.59
N ASP A 126 -2.86 23.53 1.63
CA ASP A 126 -1.57 23.24 1.01
C ASP A 126 -0.89 22.06 1.71
N ILE A 127 -0.91 20.91 1.07
CA ILE A 127 -0.32 19.67 1.60
C ILE A 127 1.18 19.77 1.83
N MET A 128 1.87 20.70 1.13
CA MET A 128 3.29 20.92 1.28
C MET A 128 3.65 21.68 2.58
N SER A 129 2.66 22.35 3.19
CA SER A 129 2.83 23.03 4.48
C SER A 129 2.72 22.09 5.69
N VAL A 130 2.18 20.89 5.51
CA VAL A 130 1.98 19.91 6.58
C VAL A 130 3.33 19.37 7.05
N ARG A 131 3.64 19.53 8.35
CA ARG A 131 4.92 19.16 8.95
C ARG A 131 4.87 17.90 9.81
N GLU A 132 3.71 17.54 10.33
CA GLU A 132 3.55 16.43 11.26
C GLU A 132 2.63 15.36 10.68
N THR A 133 2.89 14.12 11.04
CA THR A 133 1.96 13.02 10.84
C THR A 133 1.45 12.60 12.21
N ALA A 134 0.16 12.80 12.46
CA ALA A 134 -0.44 12.33 13.70
C ALA A 134 -0.33 10.81 13.75
N GLY A 135 0.15 10.30 14.87
CA GLY A 135 0.12 8.87 15.19
C GLY A 135 -1.34 8.48 15.49
N HIS A 136 -2.10 8.20 14.44
CA HIS A 136 -3.47 7.72 14.63
C HIS A 136 -3.43 6.30 15.20
N MET A 137 -3.84 6.18 16.45
CA MET A 137 -3.97 4.90 17.12
C MET A 137 -5.27 4.24 16.64
N VAL A 138 -5.15 3.10 15.98
CA VAL A 138 -6.27 2.26 15.53
C VAL A 138 -6.21 0.96 16.32
N ASP A 139 -7.27 0.63 17.06
CA ASP A 139 -7.29 -0.57 17.90
C ASP A 139 -7.52 -1.84 17.09
N ALA A 140 -8.22 -1.73 15.97
CA ALA A 140 -8.46 -2.83 15.02
C ALA A 140 -8.79 -2.30 13.63
N ILE A 141 -8.55 -3.11 12.61
CA ILE A 141 -9.10 -2.94 11.26
C ILE A 141 -10.15 -4.02 11.08
N GLU A 142 -11.41 -3.61 11.04
CA GLU A 142 -12.55 -4.52 11.01
C GLU A 142 -12.43 -5.54 9.86
N GLY A 143 -12.63 -6.83 10.17
CA GLY A 143 -12.60 -7.92 9.21
C GLY A 143 -11.23 -8.26 8.61
N ARG A 144 -10.11 -7.81 9.22
CA ARG A 144 -8.76 -8.12 8.74
C ARG A 144 -7.95 -8.93 9.74
N ALA A 145 -7.31 -9.98 9.23
CA ALA A 145 -6.41 -10.83 10.01
C ALA A 145 -5.03 -10.22 10.23
N ARG A 146 -4.67 -9.17 9.48
CA ARG A 146 -3.40 -8.43 9.60
C ARG A 146 -3.65 -6.96 9.86
N ALA A 147 -2.93 -6.42 10.82
CA ALA A 147 -2.96 -4.99 11.10
C ALA A 147 -1.96 -4.22 10.23
N ILE A 148 -2.36 -3.06 9.74
CA ILE A 148 -1.48 -2.14 9.03
C ILE A 148 -1.14 -0.99 9.98
N VAL A 149 0.15 -0.67 10.11
CA VAL A 149 0.63 0.47 10.90
C VAL A 149 1.33 1.44 9.96
N GLN A 150 0.78 2.63 9.85
CA GLN A 150 1.42 3.71 9.12
C GLN A 150 2.54 4.29 9.97
N VAL A 151 3.78 4.17 9.52
CA VAL A 151 4.96 4.72 10.20
C VAL A 151 5.52 5.96 9.52
N GLN A 152 5.13 6.20 8.26
CA GLN A 152 5.63 7.31 7.45
C GLN A 152 4.57 7.76 6.44
N ASN A 153 4.50 9.05 6.13
CA ASN A 153 3.62 9.63 5.10
C ASN A 153 4.36 10.70 4.29
N GLY A 154 3.87 10.95 3.07
CA GLY A 154 4.53 11.89 2.15
C GLY A 154 5.81 11.32 1.53
N CYS A 155 6.48 12.10 0.66
CA CYS A 155 7.72 11.69 -0.01
C CYS A 155 8.50 12.90 -0.50
N ASP A 156 9.78 12.97 -0.18
CA ASP A 156 10.69 14.04 -0.62
C ASP A 156 11.31 13.77 -1.99
N HIS A 157 11.15 12.56 -2.52
CA HIS A 157 11.60 12.26 -3.86
C HIS A 157 10.74 12.95 -4.91
N ARG A 158 11.36 13.32 -6.01
CA ARG A 158 10.73 14.01 -7.14
C ARG A 158 10.91 13.17 -8.40
N CYS A 159 10.49 11.88 -8.32
CA CYS A 159 10.45 10.99 -9.47
C CYS A 159 9.59 11.63 -10.57
N THR A 160 10.07 11.60 -11.81
CA THR A 160 9.46 12.38 -12.90
C THR A 160 8.03 11.98 -13.26
N PHE A 161 7.63 10.76 -12.92
CA PHE A 161 6.28 10.22 -13.17
C PHE A 161 5.33 10.36 -11.98
N CYS A 162 5.85 10.68 -10.80
CA CYS A 162 5.11 10.51 -9.55
C CYS A 162 4.31 11.76 -9.16
N ILE A 163 3.02 11.57 -8.90
CA ILE A 163 2.10 12.61 -8.41
C ILE A 163 1.97 12.60 -6.88
N ILE A 164 2.52 11.60 -6.20
CA ILE A 164 2.30 11.38 -4.78
C ILE A 164 2.76 12.54 -3.88
N PRO A 165 3.91 13.20 -4.12
CA PRO A 165 4.28 14.36 -3.30
C PRO A 165 3.22 15.48 -3.31
N PHE A 166 2.53 15.68 -4.42
CA PHE A 166 1.46 16.67 -4.55
C PHE A 166 0.14 16.24 -3.89
N GLY A 167 -0.05 14.92 -3.70
CA GLY A 167 -1.21 14.37 -3.03
C GLY A 167 -1.02 14.13 -1.53
N ARG A 168 0.25 13.97 -1.06
CA ARG A 168 0.55 13.59 0.33
C ARG A 168 1.57 14.49 1.03
N GLY A 169 2.18 15.43 0.31
CA GLY A 169 3.17 16.36 0.85
C GLY A 169 4.57 15.76 1.01
N ASN A 170 5.41 16.47 1.74
CA ASN A 170 6.76 16.06 2.07
C ASN A 170 6.78 14.88 3.05
N SER A 171 7.93 14.20 3.13
CA SER A 171 8.15 13.07 4.05
C SER A 171 7.94 13.48 5.50
N ARG A 172 7.21 12.66 6.25
CA ARG A 172 6.93 12.84 7.67
C ARG A 172 6.88 11.47 8.34
N SER A 173 7.56 11.34 9.46
CA SER A 173 7.69 10.08 10.19
C SER A 173 6.84 10.09 11.47
N VAL A 174 6.26 8.95 11.80
CA VAL A 174 5.68 8.72 13.12
C VAL A 174 6.82 8.46 14.10
N PRO A 175 6.87 9.13 15.27
CA PRO A 175 7.89 8.89 16.27
C PRO A 175 8.00 7.43 16.68
N MET A 176 9.22 6.94 16.92
CA MET A 176 9.51 5.53 17.24
C MET A 176 8.64 5.01 18.40
N GLY A 177 8.57 5.76 19.51
CA GLY A 177 7.78 5.37 20.66
C GLY A 177 6.29 5.18 20.35
N ALA A 178 5.72 6.06 19.52
CA ALA A 178 4.33 5.96 19.09
C ALA A 178 4.09 4.73 18.19
N ALA A 179 5.04 4.46 17.27
CA ALA A 179 4.96 3.28 16.41
C ALA A 179 5.05 1.97 17.22
N VAL A 180 5.97 1.88 18.17
CA VAL A 180 6.11 0.72 19.08
C VAL A 180 4.85 0.53 19.93
N ALA A 181 4.31 1.62 20.51
CA ALA A 181 3.10 1.58 21.32
C ALA A 181 1.89 1.10 20.50
N GLN A 182 1.76 1.57 19.26
CA GLN A 182 0.70 1.13 18.34
C GLN A 182 0.81 -0.36 18.02
N VAL A 183 2.00 -0.86 17.71
CA VAL A 183 2.22 -2.29 17.45
C VAL A 183 1.87 -3.14 18.68
N ARG A 184 2.26 -2.72 19.89
CA ARG A 184 1.93 -3.41 21.14
C ARG A 184 0.41 -3.51 21.34
N ARG A 185 -0.31 -2.40 21.19
CA ARG A 185 -1.79 -2.40 21.28
C ARG A 185 -2.45 -3.39 20.33
N LEU A 186 -1.96 -3.49 19.10
CA LEU A 186 -2.49 -4.42 18.12
C LEU A 186 -2.22 -5.87 18.52
N VAL A 187 -1.03 -6.16 19.07
CA VAL A 187 -0.72 -7.50 19.59
C VAL A 187 -1.60 -7.83 20.80
N ASP A 188 -1.78 -6.88 21.72
CA ASP A 188 -2.68 -7.03 22.88
C ASP A 188 -4.14 -7.24 22.44
N ALA A 189 -4.55 -6.67 21.32
CA ALA A 189 -5.85 -6.90 20.68
C ALA A 189 -5.94 -8.23 19.88
N GLY A 190 -4.87 -9.06 19.89
CA GLY A 190 -4.86 -10.40 19.30
C GLY A 190 -4.31 -10.50 17.87
N TYR A 191 -3.81 -9.41 17.28
CA TYR A 191 -3.19 -9.49 15.97
C TYR A 191 -1.86 -10.23 16.00
N ARG A 192 -1.70 -11.18 15.10
CA ARG A 192 -0.49 -12.01 14.96
C ARG A 192 0.44 -11.58 13.83
N GLU A 193 -0.02 -10.72 12.93
CA GLU A 193 0.83 -10.11 11.91
C GLU A 193 0.58 -8.60 11.84
N VAL A 194 1.66 -7.81 11.93
CA VAL A 194 1.65 -6.36 11.73
C VAL A 194 2.47 -6.03 10.49
N VAL A 195 1.90 -5.17 9.63
CA VAL A 195 2.54 -4.68 8.41
C VAL A 195 2.89 -3.22 8.59
N LEU A 196 4.18 -2.88 8.64
CA LEU A 196 4.62 -1.50 8.58
C LEU A 196 4.38 -0.96 7.18
N SER A 197 3.81 0.23 7.09
CA SER A 197 3.47 0.86 5.82
C SER A 197 3.83 2.34 5.81
N GLY A 198 4.20 2.83 4.64
CA GLY A 198 4.52 4.22 4.37
C GLY A 198 4.44 4.50 2.88
N VAL A 199 4.53 5.77 2.51
CA VAL A 199 4.64 6.20 1.11
C VAL A 199 6.05 5.98 0.60
N ASP A 200 7.02 6.30 1.46
CA ASP A 200 8.46 6.17 1.24
C ASP A 200 9.08 5.71 2.56
N MET A 201 8.81 4.46 2.91
CA MET A 201 9.07 3.92 4.23
C MET A 201 10.58 3.89 4.57
N THR A 202 11.45 3.71 3.58
CA THR A 202 12.90 3.72 3.77
C THR A 202 13.45 5.08 4.20
N SER A 203 12.73 6.17 3.94
CA SER A 203 13.06 7.52 4.43
C SER A 203 12.62 7.78 5.87
N TRP A 204 11.98 6.81 6.55
CA TRP A 204 11.51 6.98 7.92
C TRP A 204 12.65 7.44 8.85
N GLY A 205 12.32 8.44 9.66
CA GLY A 205 13.19 8.95 10.72
C GLY A 205 14.07 10.13 10.33
N ALA A 206 14.18 10.44 9.03
CA ALA A 206 15.05 11.55 8.56
C ALA A 206 14.63 12.93 9.14
N ASP A 207 13.35 13.11 9.43
CA ASP A 207 12.75 14.31 10.02
C ASP A 207 12.63 14.27 11.56
N LEU A 208 13.02 13.15 12.20
CA LEU A 208 12.96 12.97 13.64
C LEU A 208 14.30 13.39 14.31
N PRO A 209 14.28 13.76 15.59
CA PRO A 209 15.50 14.06 16.34
C PRO A 209 16.51 12.90 16.30
N GLY A 210 17.75 13.20 15.96
CA GLY A 210 18.82 12.20 15.80
C GLY A 210 18.76 11.41 14.49
N ALA A 211 17.83 11.72 13.59
CA ALA A 211 17.66 11.09 12.28
C ALA A 211 17.83 9.56 12.29
N PRO A 212 17.07 8.81 13.14
CA PRO A 212 17.15 7.37 13.17
C PRO A 212 16.71 6.79 11.81
N ARG A 213 17.09 5.53 11.53
CA ARG A 213 16.77 4.88 10.27
C ARG A 213 15.72 3.77 10.48
N LEU A 214 15.12 3.31 9.37
CA LEU A 214 14.07 2.28 9.39
C LEU A 214 14.51 1.00 10.11
N GLY A 215 15.74 0.55 9.92
CA GLY A 215 16.29 -0.61 10.63
C GLY A 215 16.24 -0.46 12.15
N THR A 216 16.53 0.74 12.67
CA THR A 216 16.42 1.03 14.11
C THR A 216 14.98 0.89 14.60
N LEU A 217 13.98 1.35 13.82
CA LEU A 217 12.57 1.18 14.16
C LEU A 217 12.19 -0.31 14.18
N VAL A 218 12.57 -1.07 13.15
CA VAL A 218 12.29 -2.50 13.03
C VAL A 218 12.86 -3.26 14.25
N GLN A 219 14.12 -3.03 14.57
CA GLN A 219 14.78 -3.65 15.75
C GLN A 219 14.12 -3.22 17.06
N ALA A 220 13.71 -1.95 17.21
CA ALA A 220 13.01 -1.47 18.39
C ALA A 220 11.65 -2.16 18.56
N ILE A 221 10.86 -2.30 17.48
CA ILE A 221 9.58 -3.01 17.52
C ILE A 221 9.79 -4.47 17.94
N LEU A 222 10.71 -5.19 17.31
CA LEU A 222 10.98 -6.60 17.59
C LEU A 222 11.50 -6.82 19.00
N ARG A 223 12.27 -5.88 19.56
CA ARG A 223 12.77 -5.91 20.94
C ARG A 223 11.68 -5.63 21.97
N HIS A 224 10.87 -4.59 21.73
CA HIS A 224 9.92 -4.10 22.72
C HIS A 224 8.55 -4.77 22.65
N VAL A 225 8.28 -5.52 21.57
CA VAL A 225 7.05 -6.30 21.39
C VAL A 225 7.44 -7.76 21.08
N PRO A 226 7.95 -8.50 22.11
CA PRO A 226 8.44 -9.87 21.92
C PRO A 226 7.34 -10.85 21.51
N ASP A 227 6.09 -10.58 21.89
CA ASP A 227 4.93 -11.42 21.60
C ASP A 227 4.37 -11.24 20.17
N LEU A 228 4.92 -10.31 19.36
CA LEU A 228 4.56 -10.19 17.96
C LEU A 228 5.13 -11.36 17.15
N PRO A 229 4.29 -12.27 16.60
CA PRO A 229 4.81 -13.42 15.85
C PRO A 229 5.36 -13.03 14.47
N ARG A 230 4.76 -12.01 13.81
CA ARG A 230 5.12 -11.62 12.44
C ARG A 230 5.12 -10.11 12.27
N LEU A 231 6.26 -9.58 11.90
CA LEU A 231 6.42 -8.22 11.39
C LEU A 231 6.69 -8.27 9.89
N ARG A 232 6.00 -7.43 9.12
CA ARG A 232 6.19 -7.35 7.67
C ARG A 232 6.40 -5.91 7.23
N LEU A 233 7.22 -5.72 6.20
CA LEU A 233 7.41 -4.44 5.51
C LEU A 233 6.53 -4.40 4.27
N SER A 234 5.88 -3.26 3.99
CA SER A 234 5.01 -3.14 2.81
C SER A 234 5.80 -2.99 1.52
N SER A 235 6.68 -2.01 1.46
CA SER A 235 7.58 -1.76 0.32
C SER A 235 8.80 -0.96 0.77
N ILE A 236 9.92 -1.20 0.12
CA ILE A 236 11.17 -0.49 0.38
C ILE A 236 11.83 -0.03 -0.93
N ASP A 237 12.64 1.01 -0.83
CA ASP A 237 13.61 1.39 -1.87
C ASP A 237 14.95 0.74 -1.51
N SER A 238 15.40 -0.22 -2.32
CA SER A 238 16.56 -1.07 -2.02
C SER A 238 17.85 -0.28 -1.75
N ILE A 239 18.05 0.83 -2.48
CA ILE A 239 19.27 1.66 -2.34
C ILE A 239 19.32 2.45 -1.02
N GLU A 240 18.20 2.59 -0.33
CA GLU A 240 18.09 3.31 0.94
C GLU A 240 18.01 2.38 2.15
N ALA A 241 18.01 1.06 1.93
CA ALA A 241 18.03 0.10 3.03
C ALA A 241 19.31 0.30 3.86
N ASP A 242 19.13 0.64 5.14
CA ASP A 242 20.25 0.90 6.05
C ASP A 242 20.84 -0.41 6.62
N PRO A 243 22.09 -0.40 7.11
CA PRO A 243 22.76 -1.61 7.59
C PRO A 243 21.99 -2.34 8.71
N ALA A 244 21.30 -1.63 9.61
CA ALA A 244 20.52 -2.25 10.67
C ALA A 244 19.26 -2.94 10.12
N LEU A 245 18.69 -2.42 9.00
CA LEU A 245 17.60 -3.07 8.31
C LEU A 245 18.07 -4.35 7.60
N LEU A 246 19.22 -4.29 6.92
CA LEU A 246 19.81 -5.46 6.25
C LEU A 246 20.15 -6.57 7.26
N ASP A 247 20.67 -6.21 8.42
CA ASP A 247 20.93 -7.14 9.51
C ASP A 247 19.63 -7.76 10.04
N ALA A 248 18.62 -6.94 10.33
CA ALA A 248 17.33 -7.44 10.80
C ALA A 248 16.65 -8.39 9.79
N ILE A 249 16.74 -8.12 8.48
CA ILE A 249 16.22 -9.00 7.44
C ILE A 249 16.94 -10.36 7.47
N GLY A 250 18.24 -10.36 7.68
CA GLY A 250 19.05 -11.58 7.70
C GLY A 250 18.93 -12.42 8.95
N THR A 251 18.64 -11.79 10.11
CA THR A 251 18.77 -12.45 11.43
C THR A 251 17.44 -12.62 12.16
N GLU A 252 16.46 -11.74 11.93
CA GLU A 252 15.21 -11.73 12.67
C GLU A 252 14.13 -12.60 12.00
N MET A 253 13.89 -13.79 12.53
CA MET A 253 12.93 -14.74 11.98
C MET A 253 11.47 -14.23 12.03
N ARG A 254 11.15 -13.32 12.96
CA ARG A 254 9.84 -12.68 13.05
C ARG A 254 9.64 -11.56 12.04
N LEU A 255 10.70 -11.11 11.37
CA LEU A 255 10.59 -10.26 10.19
C LEU A 255 10.35 -11.16 8.97
N MET A 256 9.20 -11.03 8.34
CA MET A 256 8.75 -11.95 7.30
C MET A 256 9.65 -11.93 6.06
N PRO A 257 9.94 -13.10 5.44
CA PRO A 257 10.90 -13.24 4.33
C PRO A 257 10.30 -12.80 2.99
N HIS A 258 9.72 -11.62 2.94
CA HIS A 258 9.19 -11.04 1.73
C HIS A 258 9.49 -9.55 1.69
N LEU A 259 10.14 -9.09 0.63
CA LEU A 259 10.39 -7.68 0.36
C LEU A 259 9.72 -7.27 -0.95
N HIS A 260 8.96 -6.19 -0.91
CA HIS A 260 8.43 -5.55 -2.11
C HIS A 260 9.29 -4.35 -2.47
N LEU A 261 9.91 -4.38 -3.65
CA LEU A 261 10.93 -3.42 -4.09
C LEU A 261 10.34 -2.38 -5.04
N SER A 262 10.62 -1.12 -4.80
CA SER A 262 10.21 0.00 -5.67
C SER A 262 11.18 0.15 -6.85
N LEU A 263 11.33 -0.86 -7.72
CA LEU A 263 12.31 -0.87 -8.81
C LEU A 263 11.93 0.04 -9.98
N GLN A 264 10.67 0.04 -10.37
CA GLN A 264 10.06 0.87 -11.41
C GLN A 264 10.48 0.55 -12.86
N ALA A 265 11.74 0.21 -13.14
CA ALA A 265 12.25 -0.18 -14.46
C ALA A 265 13.53 -1.04 -14.34
N GLY A 266 13.85 -1.78 -15.38
CA GLY A 266 15.07 -2.61 -15.47
C GLY A 266 16.17 -2.04 -16.37
N ASP A 267 16.06 -0.79 -16.78
CA ASP A 267 17.05 -0.13 -17.66
C ASP A 267 17.57 1.17 -17.05
N ASN A 268 18.90 1.34 -17.02
CA ASN A 268 19.54 2.47 -16.37
C ASN A 268 19.18 3.83 -16.98
N MET A 269 18.96 3.89 -18.31
CA MET A 269 18.55 5.14 -18.94
C MET A 269 17.11 5.52 -18.56
N ILE A 270 16.23 4.53 -18.48
CA ILE A 270 14.85 4.75 -18.01
C ILE A 270 14.85 5.14 -16.53
N LEU A 271 15.60 4.45 -15.67
CA LEU A 271 15.76 4.81 -14.25
C LEU A 271 16.27 6.25 -14.09
N LYS A 272 17.26 6.67 -14.88
CA LYS A 272 17.76 8.05 -14.90
C LYS A 272 16.68 9.05 -15.31
N ARG A 273 15.89 8.75 -16.36
CA ARG A 273 14.76 9.59 -16.80
C ARG A 273 13.64 9.65 -15.78
N MET A 274 13.45 8.58 -15.01
CA MET A 274 12.54 8.53 -13.88
C MET A 274 13.06 9.31 -12.65
N LYS A 275 14.32 9.73 -12.63
CA LYS A 275 15.04 10.25 -11.44
C LYS A 275 15.10 9.22 -10.32
N ARG A 276 15.33 7.95 -10.64
CA ARG A 276 15.63 6.93 -9.63
C ARG A 276 17.09 7.04 -9.19
N ARG A 277 17.38 6.59 -7.98
CA ARG A 277 18.70 6.72 -7.34
C ARG A 277 19.51 5.42 -7.39
N HIS A 278 18.88 4.31 -7.76
CA HIS A 278 19.53 3.03 -7.99
C HIS A 278 19.71 2.77 -9.49
N SER A 279 20.72 2.01 -9.80
CA SER A 279 20.93 1.37 -11.10
C SER A 279 20.28 -0.01 -11.14
N ARG A 280 20.22 -0.60 -12.33
CA ARG A 280 19.85 -2.00 -12.51
C ARG A 280 20.77 -2.92 -11.70
N GLU A 281 22.06 -2.65 -11.74
CA GLU A 281 23.12 -3.41 -11.08
C GLU A 281 22.99 -3.37 -9.56
N ASP A 282 22.62 -2.21 -9.00
CA ASP A 282 22.34 -2.06 -7.57
C ASP A 282 21.15 -2.92 -7.13
N ALA A 283 20.09 -2.98 -7.93
CA ALA A 283 18.92 -3.81 -7.64
C ALA A 283 19.27 -5.32 -7.64
N ILE A 284 20.04 -5.77 -8.62
CA ILE A 284 20.51 -7.15 -8.71
C ILE A 284 21.42 -7.49 -7.53
N ALA A 285 22.42 -6.64 -7.24
CA ALA A 285 23.34 -6.83 -6.12
C ALA A 285 22.62 -6.91 -4.78
N PHE A 286 21.63 -6.04 -4.55
CA PHE A 286 20.78 -6.08 -3.36
C PHE A 286 20.06 -7.43 -3.23
N CYS A 287 19.42 -7.91 -4.30
CA CYS A 287 18.70 -9.18 -4.26
C CYS A 287 19.64 -10.37 -4.00
N VAL A 288 20.86 -10.35 -4.57
CA VAL A 288 21.87 -11.39 -4.35
C VAL A 288 22.36 -11.36 -2.89
N ASP A 289 22.71 -10.19 -2.36
CA ASP A 289 23.17 -10.04 -0.97
C ASP A 289 22.10 -10.51 0.04
N MET A 290 20.87 -10.05 -0.11
CA MET A 290 19.79 -10.44 0.78
C MET A 290 19.48 -11.94 0.73
N ARG A 291 19.56 -12.57 -0.46
CA ARG A 291 19.36 -14.01 -0.59
C ARG A 291 20.51 -14.79 0.06
N SER A 292 21.74 -14.26 0.05
CA SER A 292 22.85 -14.88 0.76
C SER A 292 22.70 -14.85 2.27
N ARG A 293 22.08 -13.79 2.81
CA ARG A 293 21.80 -13.63 4.26
C ARG A 293 20.56 -14.40 4.69
N ARG A 294 19.56 -14.47 3.83
CA ARG A 294 18.29 -15.13 4.09
C ARG A 294 17.81 -15.89 2.87
N PRO A 295 18.17 -17.19 2.74
CA PRO A 295 17.91 -18.00 1.53
C PRO A 295 16.43 -18.19 1.18
N ASP A 296 15.51 -18.09 2.15
CA ASP A 296 14.07 -18.20 1.97
C ASP A 296 13.38 -16.89 1.56
N ILE A 297 14.16 -15.79 1.37
CA ILE A 297 13.61 -14.49 1.02
C ILE A 297 12.99 -14.48 -0.39
N VAL A 298 11.84 -13.84 -0.50
CA VAL A 298 11.06 -13.70 -1.73
C VAL A 298 10.89 -12.22 -2.08
N TYR A 299 10.98 -11.90 -3.38
CA TYR A 299 10.88 -10.52 -3.85
C TYR A 299 9.63 -10.28 -4.68
N GLY A 300 8.95 -9.20 -4.35
CA GLY A 300 8.01 -8.52 -5.24
C GLY A 300 8.60 -7.23 -5.76
N ALA A 301 8.04 -6.69 -6.85
CA ALA A 301 8.44 -5.38 -7.35
C ALA A 301 7.31 -4.67 -8.09
N ASP A 302 7.33 -3.33 -8.01
CA ASP A 302 6.56 -2.47 -8.92
C ASP A 302 7.39 -2.19 -10.16
N ILE A 303 6.83 -2.41 -11.37
CA ILE A 303 7.47 -2.09 -12.65
C ILE A 303 6.47 -1.33 -13.54
N ILE A 304 6.94 -0.23 -14.14
CA ILE A 304 6.18 0.60 -15.07
C ILE A 304 6.62 0.24 -16.50
N ALA A 305 5.70 -0.26 -17.31
CA ALA A 305 5.90 -0.59 -18.71
C ALA A 305 5.47 0.58 -19.62
N GLY A 306 6.24 0.83 -20.69
CA GLY A 306 5.92 1.88 -21.67
C GLY A 306 6.16 3.29 -21.14
N PHE A 307 7.17 3.47 -20.30
CA PHE A 307 7.61 4.81 -19.90
C PHE A 307 8.01 5.63 -21.13
N PRO A 308 7.77 6.97 -21.17
CA PRO A 308 8.15 7.80 -22.29
C PRO A 308 9.58 7.54 -22.77
N THR A 309 9.73 7.35 -24.08
CA THR A 309 11.02 7.08 -24.73
C THR A 309 11.68 5.71 -24.42
N GLU A 310 10.95 4.77 -23.86
CA GLU A 310 11.43 3.40 -23.66
C GLU A 310 11.53 2.68 -25.02
N THR A 311 12.73 2.21 -25.40
CA THR A 311 12.94 1.39 -26.60
C THR A 311 12.66 -0.08 -26.32
N ASP A 312 12.61 -0.94 -27.36
CA ASP A 312 12.44 -2.38 -27.16
C ASP A 312 13.61 -3.00 -26.40
N ALA A 313 14.85 -2.57 -26.69
CA ALA A 313 16.05 -3.02 -25.96
C ALA A 313 16.00 -2.64 -24.46
N MET A 314 15.49 -1.44 -24.11
CA MET A 314 15.32 -1.02 -22.74
C MET A 314 14.22 -1.82 -22.03
N PHE A 315 13.15 -2.14 -22.76
CA PHE A 315 12.08 -2.99 -22.23
C PHE A 315 12.57 -4.42 -21.99
N GLU A 316 13.39 -4.98 -22.88
CA GLU A 316 14.00 -6.29 -22.71
C GLU A 316 14.86 -6.37 -21.44
N ASN A 317 15.54 -5.27 -21.06
CA ASN A 317 16.23 -5.15 -19.78
C ASN A 317 15.28 -5.31 -18.60
N SER A 318 14.06 -4.79 -18.68
CA SER A 318 13.04 -4.95 -17.64
C SER A 318 12.50 -6.40 -17.56
N LEU A 319 12.36 -7.08 -18.69
CA LEU A 319 11.99 -8.50 -18.72
C LEU A 319 13.06 -9.39 -18.08
N ARG A 320 14.34 -9.15 -18.39
CA ARG A 320 15.46 -9.90 -17.80
C ARG A 320 15.63 -9.67 -16.31
N LEU A 321 15.33 -8.45 -15.82
CA LEU A 321 15.42 -8.12 -14.40
C LEU A 321 14.57 -9.05 -13.53
N VAL A 322 13.43 -9.55 -14.05
CA VAL A 322 12.56 -10.51 -13.34
C VAL A 322 13.34 -11.76 -12.90
N GLU A 323 14.14 -12.30 -13.79
CA GLU A 323 14.96 -13.51 -13.52
C GLU A 323 16.19 -13.16 -12.69
N GLU A 324 16.90 -12.09 -13.02
CA GLU A 324 18.14 -11.70 -12.37
C GLU A 324 17.96 -11.33 -10.90
N CYS A 325 16.87 -10.66 -10.56
CA CYS A 325 16.48 -10.41 -9.17
C CYS A 325 15.70 -11.58 -8.54
N GLY A 326 15.18 -12.53 -9.34
CA GLY A 326 14.30 -13.60 -8.86
C GLY A 326 12.98 -13.07 -8.33
N LEU A 327 12.35 -12.16 -9.07
CA LEU A 327 11.07 -11.56 -8.69
C LEU A 327 9.92 -12.55 -8.90
N THR A 328 9.08 -12.73 -7.90
CA THR A 328 7.94 -13.67 -7.93
C THR A 328 6.58 -12.98 -7.77
N HIS A 329 6.54 -11.78 -7.20
CA HIS A 329 5.32 -11.02 -6.97
C HIS A 329 5.41 -9.67 -7.71
N LEU A 330 5.07 -9.68 -9.01
CA LEU A 330 5.16 -8.49 -9.84
C LEU A 330 3.87 -7.68 -9.85
N HIS A 331 3.99 -6.39 -9.58
CA HIS A 331 2.96 -5.41 -9.87
C HIS A 331 3.36 -4.62 -11.11
N VAL A 332 2.69 -4.85 -12.21
CA VAL A 332 3.00 -4.21 -13.50
C VAL A 332 1.97 -3.16 -13.85
N PHE A 333 2.44 -1.93 -14.03
CA PHE A 333 1.63 -0.78 -14.38
C PHE A 333 1.99 -0.29 -15.80
N PRO A 334 1.04 -0.21 -16.74
CA PRO A 334 1.28 0.59 -17.93
C PRO A 334 1.46 2.05 -17.53
N PHE A 335 2.45 2.75 -18.11
CA PHE A 335 2.68 4.16 -17.80
C PHE A 335 1.40 4.98 -17.96
N SER A 336 1.11 5.79 -16.96
CA SER A 336 -0.08 6.66 -16.93
C SER A 336 0.35 8.10 -16.67
N PRO A 337 0.35 8.98 -17.68
CA PRO A 337 0.74 10.37 -17.52
C PRO A 337 -0.17 11.08 -16.51
N ARG A 338 0.43 11.79 -15.55
CA ARG A 338 -0.29 12.58 -14.55
C ARG A 338 -0.02 14.07 -14.80
N LYS A 339 -1.09 14.87 -14.87
CA LYS A 339 -0.99 16.32 -15.07
C LYS A 339 -0.06 16.93 -14.00
N GLY A 340 0.86 17.79 -14.44
CA GLY A 340 1.83 18.43 -13.55
C GLY A 340 3.16 17.67 -13.39
N THR A 341 3.23 16.38 -13.73
CA THR A 341 4.48 15.61 -13.66
C THR A 341 5.39 15.87 -14.87
N PRO A 342 6.73 15.86 -14.70
CA PRO A 342 7.66 16.03 -15.84
C PRO A 342 7.47 14.98 -16.93
N ALA A 343 7.25 13.70 -16.57
CA ALA A 343 7.08 12.61 -17.52
C ALA A 343 5.83 12.77 -18.41
N ALA A 344 4.79 13.47 -17.94
CA ALA A 344 3.62 13.76 -18.76
C ALA A 344 3.91 14.71 -19.94
N ARG A 345 5.03 15.46 -19.90
CA ARG A 345 5.48 16.39 -20.93
C ARG A 345 6.52 15.78 -21.88
N MET A 346 7.02 14.58 -21.56
CA MET A 346 7.93 13.85 -22.45
C MET A 346 7.19 13.30 -23.66
N PRO A 347 7.88 12.97 -24.78
CA PRO A 347 7.27 12.28 -25.92
C PRO A 347 6.63 10.97 -25.48
N GLN A 348 5.30 10.88 -25.58
CA GLN A 348 4.53 9.72 -25.12
C GLN A 348 4.63 8.57 -26.11
N MET A 349 4.65 7.36 -25.60
CA MET A 349 4.51 6.15 -26.41
C MET A 349 3.05 5.87 -26.77
N PRO A 350 2.79 5.18 -27.89
CA PRO A 350 1.44 4.71 -28.19
C PRO A 350 0.90 3.83 -27.05
N LYS A 351 -0.33 4.07 -26.60
CA LYS A 351 -0.96 3.34 -25.49
C LYS A 351 -1.01 1.83 -25.74
N ALA A 352 -1.12 1.40 -27.00
CA ALA A 352 -1.13 -0.01 -27.37
C ALA A 352 0.19 -0.69 -26.97
N VAL A 353 1.33 -0.07 -27.31
CA VAL A 353 2.67 -0.58 -26.97
C VAL A 353 2.86 -0.70 -25.44
N GLY A 354 2.45 0.32 -24.67
CA GLY A 354 2.52 0.25 -23.21
C GLY A 354 1.66 -0.87 -22.61
N LYS A 355 0.47 -1.13 -23.18
CA LYS A 355 -0.39 -2.24 -22.77
C LYS A 355 0.20 -3.60 -23.11
N GLU A 356 0.75 -3.74 -24.30
CA GLU A 356 1.42 -4.96 -24.77
C GLU A 356 2.62 -5.30 -23.88
N ARG A 357 3.53 -4.34 -23.64
CA ARG A 357 4.67 -4.51 -22.74
C ARG A 357 4.24 -4.88 -21.32
N ALA A 358 3.19 -4.23 -20.81
CA ALA A 358 2.66 -4.59 -19.51
C ALA A 358 2.08 -6.01 -19.48
N ALA A 359 1.49 -6.49 -20.56
CA ALA A 359 1.01 -7.87 -20.69
C ALA A 359 2.17 -8.87 -20.69
N LEU A 360 3.25 -8.60 -21.44
CA LEU A 360 4.47 -9.43 -21.47
C LEU A 360 5.13 -9.52 -20.10
N LEU A 361 5.30 -8.40 -19.38
CA LEU A 361 5.84 -8.39 -18.01
C LEU A 361 4.97 -9.18 -17.04
N ARG A 362 3.64 -9.04 -17.12
CA ARG A 362 2.73 -9.83 -16.28
C ARG A 362 2.87 -11.32 -16.55
N ALA A 363 2.89 -11.74 -17.81
CA ALA A 363 3.09 -13.15 -18.18
C ALA A 363 4.43 -13.69 -17.64
N ARG A 364 5.50 -12.89 -17.71
CA ARG A 364 6.80 -13.27 -17.13
C ARG A 364 6.71 -13.41 -15.60
N GLY A 365 6.03 -12.49 -14.93
CA GLY A 365 5.80 -12.53 -13.49
C GLY A 365 4.93 -13.72 -13.07
N GLU A 366 3.86 -14.02 -13.79
CA GLU A 366 3.00 -15.19 -13.57
C GLU A 366 3.77 -16.50 -13.69
N ALA A 367 4.63 -16.61 -14.71
CA ALA A 367 5.50 -17.79 -14.87
C ALA A 367 6.50 -17.92 -13.71
N ALA A 368 7.12 -16.82 -13.28
CA ALA A 368 8.03 -16.82 -12.13
C ALA A 368 7.31 -17.17 -10.83
N HIS A 369 6.10 -16.66 -10.63
CA HIS A 369 5.25 -17.00 -9.48
C HIS A 369 4.86 -18.47 -9.47
N ALA A 370 4.39 -19.01 -10.59
CA ALA A 370 4.04 -20.44 -10.71
C ALA A 370 5.24 -21.36 -10.44
N ALA A 371 6.44 -21.01 -10.94
CA ALA A 371 7.66 -21.73 -10.64
C ALA A 371 8.03 -21.67 -9.14
N HIS A 372 7.80 -20.52 -8.48
CA HIS A 372 7.96 -20.38 -7.03
C HIS A 372 6.99 -21.30 -6.27
N LEU A 373 5.70 -21.29 -6.61
CA LEU A 373 4.70 -22.17 -6.00
C LEU A 373 5.07 -23.65 -6.13
N ALA A 374 5.54 -24.06 -7.31
CA ALA A 374 5.96 -25.44 -7.57
C ALA A 374 7.11 -25.88 -6.64
N ARG A 375 8.06 -25.00 -6.31
CA ARG A 375 9.14 -25.30 -5.36
C ARG A 375 8.68 -25.49 -3.91
N LEU A 376 7.53 -24.93 -3.55
CA LEU A 376 6.98 -25.06 -2.20
C LEU A 376 6.20 -26.37 -2.00
N VAL A 377 5.82 -27.07 -3.06
CA VAL A 377 5.15 -28.37 -2.95
C VAL A 377 6.02 -29.39 -2.22
N GLY A 378 5.46 -30.07 -1.23
CA GLY A 378 6.16 -31.00 -0.34
C GLY A 378 6.79 -30.34 0.89
N THR A 379 6.74 -28.99 1.01
CA THR A 379 7.25 -28.28 2.19
C THR A 379 6.15 -28.07 3.25
N ARG A 380 6.57 -27.75 4.47
CA ARG A 380 5.67 -27.26 5.52
C ARG A 380 5.73 -25.76 5.59
N GLN A 381 4.55 -25.14 5.73
CA GLN A 381 4.41 -23.70 5.80
C GLN A 381 3.53 -23.30 7.00
N ARG A 382 3.86 -22.16 7.59
CA ARG A 382 3.01 -21.50 8.59
C ARG A 382 2.10 -20.53 7.85
N ILE A 383 0.79 -20.76 7.90
CA ILE A 383 -0.21 -19.99 7.17
C ILE A 383 -1.01 -19.12 8.15
N LEU A 384 -1.00 -17.80 7.95
CA LEU A 384 -1.94 -16.91 8.62
C LEU A 384 -3.29 -17.01 7.90
N VAL A 385 -4.32 -17.44 8.59
CA VAL A 385 -5.69 -17.49 8.06
C VAL A 385 -6.22 -16.07 7.92
N GLU A 386 -6.51 -15.64 6.69
CA GLU A 386 -7.03 -14.29 6.43
C GLU A 386 -8.56 -14.25 6.47
N ARG A 387 -9.20 -15.31 6.00
CA ARG A 387 -10.63 -15.54 6.02
C ARG A 387 -10.87 -17.03 5.80
N GLU A 388 -12.10 -17.48 5.97
CA GLU A 388 -12.48 -18.87 5.67
C GLU A 388 -12.02 -19.27 4.26
N GLY A 389 -11.35 -20.40 4.16
CA GLY A 389 -10.81 -20.96 2.93
C GLY A 389 -9.53 -20.29 2.40
N LEU A 390 -9.03 -19.21 2.99
CA LEU A 390 -7.89 -18.47 2.46
C LEU A 390 -6.93 -18.01 3.56
N GLY A 391 -5.66 -18.26 3.33
CA GLY A 391 -4.57 -17.77 4.19
C GLY A 391 -3.36 -17.28 3.40
N ARG A 392 -2.30 -16.95 4.13
CA ARG A 392 -1.05 -16.44 3.56
C ARG A 392 0.16 -16.98 4.30
N ALA A 393 1.11 -17.49 3.52
CA ALA A 393 2.40 -17.95 4.03
C ALA A 393 3.32 -16.78 4.45
N GLU A 394 4.42 -17.10 5.10
CA GLU A 394 5.39 -16.12 5.58
C GLU A 394 6.03 -15.34 4.43
N ASP A 395 6.25 -15.95 3.30
CA ASP A 395 6.77 -15.36 2.05
C ASP A 395 5.73 -14.58 1.22
N PHE A 396 4.55 -14.33 1.81
CA PHE A 396 3.42 -13.61 1.21
C PHE A 396 2.58 -14.41 0.20
N THR A 397 2.90 -15.66 -0.06
CA THR A 397 2.17 -16.53 -0.99
C THR A 397 0.76 -16.84 -0.46
N LEU A 398 -0.24 -16.79 -1.33
CA LEU A 398 -1.61 -17.19 -1.01
C LEU A 398 -1.71 -18.72 -0.88
N ALA A 399 -2.54 -19.17 0.07
CA ALA A 399 -2.77 -20.58 0.30
C ALA A 399 -4.25 -20.84 0.60
N ASP A 400 -4.81 -21.91 0.00
CA ASP A 400 -6.10 -22.43 0.36
C ASP A 400 -5.94 -23.21 1.67
N ILE A 401 -6.72 -22.87 2.70
CA ILE A 401 -6.64 -23.45 4.04
C ILE A 401 -8.04 -23.76 4.56
N THR A 402 -8.26 -24.98 5.07
CA THR A 402 -9.58 -25.47 5.47
C THR A 402 -9.80 -25.47 6.99
N VAL A 403 -8.78 -25.04 7.77
CA VAL A 403 -8.83 -25.01 9.25
C VAL A 403 -8.31 -23.68 9.77
N GLY A 404 -8.63 -23.37 11.02
CA GLY A 404 -8.25 -22.16 11.72
C GLY A 404 -9.24 -21.01 11.52
N ALA A 405 -9.35 -20.17 12.53
CA ALA A 405 -10.12 -18.93 12.48
C ALA A 405 -9.31 -17.78 11.88
N PRO A 406 -9.95 -16.75 11.28
CA PRO A 406 -9.25 -15.56 10.82
C PRO A 406 -8.36 -14.95 11.91
N GLY A 407 -7.09 -14.67 11.60
CA GLY A 407 -6.08 -14.19 12.54
C GLY A 407 -5.21 -15.29 13.17
N GLU A 408 -5.58 -16.57 13.07
CA GLU A 408 -4.75 -17.67 13.53
C GLU A 408 -3.62 -18.01 12.55
N ILE A 409 -2.49 -18.47 13.11
CA ILE A 409 -1.39 -19.04 12.34
C ILE A 409 -1.44 -20.55 12.50
N VAL A 410 -1.62 -21.28 11.40
CA VAL A 410 -1.70 -22.73 11.37
C VAL A 410 -0.55 -23.31 10.54
N GLU A 411 -0.09 -24.49 10.93
CA GLU A 411 0.92 -25.24 10.14
C GLU A 411 0.22 -26.15 9.15
N ALA A 412 0.72 -26.15 7.93
CA ALA A 412 0.17 -26.96 6.86
C ALA A 412 1.27 -27.50 5.93
N GLU A 413 1.07 -28.69 5.41
CA GLU A 413 1.88 -29.27 4.33
C GLU A 413 1.34 -28.77 2.99
N ILE A 414 2.22 -28.36 2.10
CA ILE A 414 1.87 -27.97 0.74
C ILE A 414 1.79 -29.21 -0.13
N ILE A 415 0.59 -29.58 -0.56
CA ILE A 415 0.34 -30.79 -1.34
C ILE A 415 0.16 -30.54 -2.84
N GLY A 416 0.09 -29.26 -3.26
CA GLY A 416 -0.06 -28.88 -4.65
C GLY A 416 -0.15 -27.37 -4.81
N GLN A 417 -0.45 -26.92 -6.02
CA GLN A 417 -0.65 -25.51 -6.36
C GLN A 417 -1.60 -25.35 -7.56
N THR A 418 -2.25 -24.19 -7.71
CA THR A 418 -3.19 -23.88 -8.79
C THR A 418 -2.64 -22.93 -9.86
N GLY A 419 -1.37 -22.52 -9.77
CA GLY A 419 -0.75 -21.42 -10.54
C GLY A 419 -0.87 -20.06 -9.85
N GLU A 420 -1.82 -19.87 -8.94
CA GLU A 420 -2.00 -18.62 -8.16
C GLU A 420 -1.87 -18.83 -6.65
N ARG A 421 -2.12 -20.06 -6.18
CA ARG A 421 -2.21 -20.39 -4.74
C ARG A 421 -1.62 -21.76 -4.45
N LEU A 422 -1.16 -21.91 -3.21
CA LEU A 422 -0.79 -23.20 -2.63
C LEU A 422 -2.06 -23.96 -2.23
N VAL A 423 -2.06 -25.26 -2.46
CA VAL A 423 -3.06 -26.20 -1.92
C VAL A 423 -2.46 -26.84 -0.69
N THR A 424 -3.15 -26.76 0.45
CA THR A 424 -2.61 -27.20 1.73
C THR A 424 -3.36 -28.41 2.29
N ARG A 425 -2.64 -29.20 3.08
CA ARG A 425 -3.16 -30.19 4.00
C ARG A 425 -2.77 -29.76 5.42
N PRO A 426 -3.74 -29.45 6.30
CA PRO A 426 -3.43 -29.09 7.67
C PRO A 426 -2.67 -30.20 8.38
N LEU A 427 -1.65 -29.81 9.15
CA LEU A 427 -1.02 -30.75 10.07
C LEU A 427 -1.94 -30.81 11.32
N MET A 428 -2.54 -31.96 11.57
CA MET A 428 -3.26 -32.19 12.83
C MET A 428 -2.28 -31.95 13.96
N ALA A 429 -2.62 -31.08 14.92
CA ALA A 429 -1.89 -31.04 16.18
C ALA A 429 -1.87 -32.47 16.72
N ALA A 430 -0.69 -33.03 16.96
CA ALA A 430 -0.62 -34.31 17.66
C ALA A 430 -1.44 -34.14 18.94
N ALA A 431 -2.48 -34.98 19.10
CA ALA A 431 -3.25 -35.00 20.32
C ALA A 431 -2.27 -35.23 21.46
N ALA A 432 -2.10 -34.23 22.35
CA ALA A 432 -1.25 -34.29 23.54
C ALA A 432 -1.88 -35.18 24.60
#